data_7dd04c65e6c698ede800ecc8da0923c9
#
_entry.id   7dd04c65e6c698ede800ecc8da0923c9
#
_cell.length_a   1.000
_cell.length_b   1.000
_cell.length_c   1.000
_cell.angle_alpha   90.00
_cell.angle_beta   90.00
_cell.angle_gamma   90.00
#
_symmetry.space_group_name_H-M   'P 1'
#
loop_
_entity.id
_entity.type
_entity.pdbx_description
1 polymer ?
#
loop_
_entity_poly.entity_id
_entity_poly.type
_entity_poly.pdbx_seq_one_letter_code
_entity_poly.pdbx_strand_id
1 'polypeptide(L)'
;AGIEARIRSGPMALPLAVTEADRYLPVALEGKIGAEALRVLVSQKQVGAGYLVISSFEMADGRRVLLDRGFVRLEAAIPEGGAVAVKGNVHFPDERVSATPENDEAKNIWFARDVARMAEVLGTEPVLVVAREVSPPEAGIAPLPVDTAHIPNDHLGYAVQWFGLAVVWAAMTGYFLWRNRRTAKG
;
A
#
# COMPACT_ATOMS: atom_id res chain seq x y z
N ALA A 1 -17.86 -10.14 10.23
CA ALA A 1 -17.72 -9.70 11.63
C ALA A 1 -16.29 -9.84 12.20
N GLY A 2 -15.29 -10.26 11.41
CA GLY A 2 -13.95 -10.56 11.93
C GLY A 2 -12.88 -9.48 11.70
N ILE A 3 -12.91 -8.79 10.57
CA ILE A 3 -11.82 -7.89 10.15
C ILE A 3 -11.88 -6.55 10.89
N GLU A 4 -13.05 -5.97 11.04
CA GLU A 4 -13.21 -4.69 11.75
C GLU A 4 -12.94 -4.80 13.26
N ALA A 5 -13.22 -5.95 13.86
CA ALA A 5 -12.92 -6.20 15.27
C ALA A 5 -11.40 -6.32 15.51
N ARG A 6 -10.64 -6.88 14.55
CA ARG A 6 -9.18 -6.99 14.62
C ARG A 6 -8.45 -5.66 14.39
N ILE A 7 -9.00 -4.76 13.58
CA ILE A 7 -8.47 -3.42 13.38
C ILE A 7 -8.65 -2.55 14.65
N ARG A 8 -9.65 -2.84 15.48
CA ARG A 8 -9.93 -2.13 16.73
C ARG A 8 -9.16 -2.69 17.94
N SER A 9 -8.62 -3.92 17.86
CA SER A 9 -7.72 -4.42 18.89
C SER A 9 -6.39 -3.66 18.78
N GLY A 10 -5.87 -3.19 19.90
CA GLY A 10 -4.56 -2.53 19.94
C GLY A 10 -3.45 -3.43 19.36
N PRO A 11 -2.28 -2.85 19.02
CA PRO A 11 -1.17 -3.62 18.47
C PRO A 11 -0.77 -4.73 19.43
N MET A 12 -0.58 -5.94 18.89
CA MET A 12 -0.18 -7.13 19.64
C MET A 12 1.19 -7.63 19.18
N ALA A 13 1.77 -8.56 19.93
CA ALA A 13 2.99 -9.24 19.53
C ALA A 13 2.75 -10.05 18.23
N LEU A 14 3.78 -10.16 17.38
CA LEU A 14 3.69 -10.97 16.16
C LEU A 14 3.51 -12.46 16.54
N PRO A 15 2.50 -13.14 16.00
CA PRO A 15 2.31 -14.57 16.23
C PRO A 15 3.54 -15.40 15.81
N LEU A 16 3.78 -16.51 16.47
CA LEU A 16 4.87 -17.44 16.12
C LEU A 16 4.68 -18.01 14.70
N ALA A 17 3.45 -18.34 14.34
CA ALA A 17 3.09 -18.76 12.99
C ALA A 17 2.13 -17.72 12.39
N VAL A 18 2.58 -17.05 11.33
CA VAL A 18 1.79 -16.05 10.62
C VAL A 18 1.18 -16.70 9.39
N THR A 19 -0.10 -16.53 9.21
CA THR A 19 -0.89 -17.09 8.11
C THR A 19 -1.66 -16.01 7.37
N GLU A 20 -2.24 -16.35 6.23
CA GLU A 20 -3.14 -15.44 5.46
C GLU A 20 -4.31 -14.91 6.32
N ALA A 21 -4.73 -15.64 7.35
CA ALA A 21 -5.77 -15.19 8.28
C ALA A 21 -5.33 -13.99 9.13
N ASP A 22 -4.02 -13.76 9.25
CA ASP A 22 -3.43 -12.65 9.99
C ASP A 22 -3.20 -11.41 9.10
N ARG A 23 -3.69 -11.41 7.88
CA ARG A 23 -3.66 -10.26 6.97
C ARG A 23 -4.23 -9.03 7.66
N TYR A 24 -3.47 -7.94 7.63
CA TYR A 24 -3.75 -6.67 8.31
C TYR A 24 -3.77 -6.71 9.84
N LEU A 25 -3.27 -7.78 10.46
CA LEU A 25 -3.15 -7.84 11.91
C LEU A 25 -2.25 -6.70 12.40
N PRO A 26 -2.74 -5.83 13.32
CA PRO A 26 -1.91 -4.80 13.92
C PRO A 26 -0.92 -5.41 14.91
N VAL A 27 0.36 -5.11 14.73
CA VAL A 27 1.46 -5.64 15.54
C VAL A 27 2.35 -4.53 16.06
N ALA A 28 2.94 -4.77 17.23
CA ALA A 28 3.99 -3.95 17.82
C ALA A 28 5.25 -4.81 17.98
N LEU A 29 6.35 -4.31 17.42
CA LEU A 29 7.64 -5.01 17.38
C LEU A 29 8.72 -4.11 17.97
N GLU A 30 9.63 -4.71 18.71
CA GLU A 30 10.88 -4.06 19.15
C GLU A 30 12.05 -4.87 18.64
N GLY A 31 13.06 -4.19 18.11
CA GLY A 31 14.20 -4.87 17.54
C GLY A 31 15.11 -3.94 16.76
N LYS A 32 15.81 -4.50 15.78
CA LYS A 32 16.82 -3.80 15.00
C LYS A 32 16.55 -3.98 13.50
N ILE A 33 16.53 -2.86 12.78
CA ILE A 33 16.53 -2.84 11.32
C ILE A 33 17.92 -3.20 10.82
N GLY A 34 18.02 -4.13 9.88
CA GLY A 34 19.28 -4.51 9.24
C GLY A 34 19.83 -3.43 8.32
N ALA A 35 21.12 -3.52 8.03
CA ALA A 35 21.82 -2.54 7.19
C ALA A 35 21.43 -2.62 5.71
N GLU A 36 21.03 -3.80 5.24
CA GLU A 36 20.62 -4.01 3.85
C GLU A 36 19.17 -3.56 3.63
N ALA A 37 18.95 -2.89 2.52
CA ALA A 37 17.64 -2.40 2.13
C ALA A 37 17.36 -2.73 0.66
N LEU A 38 16.22 -3.36 0.40
CA LEU A 38 15.70 -3.58 -0.95
C LEU A 38 14.81 -2.40 -1.34
N ARG A 39 14.88 -2.00 -2.61
CA ARG A 39 14.14 -0.85 -3.15
C ARG A 39 13.08 -1.31 -4.13
N VAL A 40 11.82 -1.13 -3.76
CA VAL A 40 10.68 -1.40 -4.64
C VAL A 40 10.25 -0.11 -5.30
N LEU A 41 10.38 -0.04 -6.62
CA LEU A 41 10.01 1.14 -7.39
C LEU A 41 8.48 1.32 -7.39
N VAL A 42 8.04 2.46 -6.94
CA VAL A 42 6.62 2.82 -6.91
C VAL A 42 6.39 4.24 -7.37
N SER A 43 5.19 4.53 -7.84
CA SER A 43 4.77 5.88 -8.19
C SER A 43 3.50 6.22 -7.43
N GLN A 44 3.57 7.26 -6.62
CA GLN A 44 2.40 7.76 -5.86
C GLN A 44 1.86 9.01 -6.52
N LYS A 45 0.54 9.07 -6.73
CA LYS A 45 -0.12 10.15 -7.48
C LYS A 45 0.18 11.57 -6.96
N GLN A 46 0.39 11.72 -5.66
CA GLN A 46 0.60 13.03 -5.03
C GLN A 46 2.06 13.36 -4.73
N VAL A 47 2.92 12.34 -4.65
CA VAL A 47 4.31 12.48 -4.20
C VAL A 47 5.31 12.23 -5.33
N GLY A 48 4.90 11.52 -6.36
CA GLY A 48 5.73 11.16 -7.50
C GLY A 48 6.37 9.77 -7.37
N ALA A 49 7.42 9.54 -8.17
CA ALA A 49 8.17 8.30 -8.16
C ALA A 49 9.12 8.21 -6.95
N GLY A 50 9.29 7.02 -6.44
CA GLY A 50 10.17 6.73 -5.32
C GLY A 50 10.28 5.24 -5.07
N TYR A 51 10.82 4.89 -3.91
CA TYR A 51 10.98 3.50 -3.51
C TYR A 51 10.25 3.21 -2.20
N LEU A 52 9.66 2.03 -2.09
CA LEU A 52 9.40 1.42 -0.80
C LEU A 52 10.68 0.74 -0.35
N VAL A 53 11.04 0.93 0.89
CA VAL A 53 12.27 0.41 1.47
C VAL A 53 11.95 -0.80 2.32
N ILE A 54 12.43 -1.96 1.89
CA ILE A 54 12.24 -3.23 2.60
C ILE A 54 13.57 -3.64 3.20
N SER A 55 13.60 -3.84 4.51
CA SER A 55 14.78 -4.31 5.25
C SER A 55 14.45 -5.51 6.11
N SER A 56 15.48 -6.23 6.54
CA SER A 56 15.32 -7.23 7.60
C SER A 56 15.06 -6.53 8.92
N PHE A 57 14.23 -7.12 9.76
CA PHE A 57 13.96 -6.69 11.11
C PHE A 57 14.19 -7.86 12.06
N GLU A 58 15.19 -7.73 12.94
CA GLU A 58 15.52 -8.73 13.93
C GLU A 58 14.88 -8.34 15.27
N MET A 59 13.96 -9.17 15.74
CA MET A 59 13.27 -8.99 17.00
C MET A 59 14.11 -9.48 18.18
N ALA A 60 13.76 -9.05 19.39
CA ALA A 60 14.46 -9.40 20.62
C ALA A 60 14.54 -10.92 20.89
N ASP A 61 13.60 -11.71 20.35
CA ASP A 61 13.59 -13.18 20.42
C ASP A 61 14.48 -13.86 19.36
N GLY A 62 15.17 -13.09 18.52
CA GLY A 62 16.05 -13.58 17.46
C GLY A 62 15.34 -13.89 16.14
N ARG A 63 14.02 -13.79 16.05
CA ARG A 63 13.29 -13.93 14.78
C ARG A 63 13.59 -12.76 13.86
N ARG A 64 13.70 -13.06 12.58
CA ARG A 64 13.93 -12.06 11.54
C ARG A 64 12.78 -12.09 10.55
N VAL A 65 12.18 -10.94 10.34
CA VAL A 65 11.07 -10.73 9.40
C VAL A 65 11.38 -9.60 8.43
N LEU A 66 10.60 -9.46 7.39
CA LEU A 66 10.68 -8.32 6.48
C LEU A 66 9.91 -7.13 7.06
N LEU A 67 10.52 -5.95 7.00
CA LEU A 67 9.90 -4.69 7.39
C LEU A 67 9.85 -3.75 6.18
N ASP A 68 8.65 -3.37 5.77
CA ASP A 68 8.44 -2.24 4.86
C ASP A 68 8.51 -0.95 5.70
N ARG A 69 9.63 -0.26 5.57
CA ARG A 69 9.92 0.97 6.34
C ARG A 69 9.11 2.17 5.85
N GLY A 70 8.63 2.11 4.61
CA GLY A 70 7.85 3.16 3.99
C GLY A 70 8.49 3.71 2.73
N PHE A 71 8.00 4.87 2.32
CA PHE A 71 8.35 5.54 1.07
C PHE A 71 9.55 6.47 1.23
N VAL A 72 10.43 6.44 0.23
CA VAL A 72 11.55 7.36 0.08
C VAL A 72 11.58 7.89 -1.35
N ARG A 73 11.96 9.16 -1.55
CA ARG A 73 12.11 9.73 -2.89
C ARG A 73 13.29 9.10 -3.62
N LEU A 74 13.25 9.06 -4.96
CA LEU A 74 14.30 8.45 -5.79
C LEU A 74 15.73 8.91 -5.46
N GLU A 75 15.89 10.17 -5.14
CA GLU A 75 17.20 10.81 -4.92
C GLU A 75 17.60 10.84 -3.43
N ALA A 76 16.71 10.42 -2.54
CA ALA A 76 16.99 10.46 -1.12
C ALA A 76 17.85 9.27 -0.70
N ALA A 77 18.76 9.53 0.23
CA ALA A 77 19.54 8.48 0.88
C ALA A 77 18.62 7.65 1.80
N ILE A 78 18.82 6.33 1.77
CA ILE A 78 18.15 5.44 2.71
C ILE A 78 18.96 5.42 3.99
N PRO A 79 18.37 5.79 5.16
CA PRO A 79 19.07 5.75 6.42
C PRO A 79 19.54 4.34 6.77
N GLU A 80 20.67 4.24 7.40
CA GLU A 80 21.14 3.00 8.01
C GLU A 80 20.11 2.52 9.04
N GLY A 81 19.97 1.20 9.14
CA GLY A 81 19.11 0.60 10.13
C GLY A 81 19.60 0.82 11.56
N GLY A 82 18.78 0.53 12.53
CA GLY A 82 19.11 0.67 13.94
C GLY A 82 18.04 0.08 14.84
N ALA A 83 18.23 0.26 16.14
CA ALA A 83 17.26 -0.18 17.13
C ALA A 83 16.02 0.74 17.11
N VAL A 84 14.86 0.16 16.91
CA VAL A 84 13.57 0.88 16.83
C VAL A 84 12.44 0.06 17.42
N ALA A 85 11.37 0.75 17.83
CA ALA A 85 10.07 0.18 18.07
C ALA A 85 9.17 0.47 16.86
N VAL A 86 8.48 -0.53 16.37
CA VAL A 86 7.63 -0.45 15.17
C VAL A 86 6.20 -0.83 15.54
N LYS A 87 5.25 0.00 15.14
CA LYS A 87 3.84 -0.39 15.04
C LYS A 87 3.50 -0.50 13.56
N GLY A 88 2.93 -1.62 13.17
CA GLY A 88 2.62 -1.90 11.78
C GLY A 88 1.52 -2.91 11.62
N ASN A 89 1.34 -3.36 10.39
CA ASN A 89 0.38 -4.40 10.06
C ASN A 89 1.04 -5.50 9.25
N VAL A 90 0.69 -6.74 9.54
CA VAL A 90 1.07 -7.88 8.71
C VAL A 90 0.43 -7.72 7.32
N HIS A 91 1.21 -7.93 6.29
CA HIS A 91 0.73 -7.80 4.91
C HIS A 91 1.17 -8.97 4.05
N PHE A 92 0.27 -9.40 3.17
CA PHE A 92 0.51 -10.42 2.15
C PHE A 92 0.27 -9.77 0.79
N PRO A 93 1.29 -9.09 0.21
CA PRO A 93 1.13 -8.45 -1.09
C PRO A 93 0.98 -9.51 -2.19
N ASP A 94 0.07 -9.24 -3.12
CA ASP A 94 -0.08 -9.96 -4.38
C ASP A 94 -0.02 -8.93 -5.51
N GLU A 95 1.18 -8.45 -5.77
CA GLU A 95 1.42 -7.31 -6.66
C GLU A 95 1.96 -7.74 -8.02
N ARG A 96 2.40 -9.00 -8.15
CA ARG A 96 2.91 -9.50 -9.41
C ARG A 96 1.79 -9.88 -10.35
N VAL A 97 1.71 -9.16 -11.45
CA VAL A 97 0.84 -9.48 -12.59
C VAL A 97 1.71 -9.81 -13.81
N SER A 98 1.11 -10.40 -14.84
CA SER A 98 1.82 -10.79 -16.05
C SER A 98 2.59 -9.66 -16.76
N ALA A 99 2.18 -8.41 -16.51
CA ALA A 99 2.83 -7.21 -17.04
C ALA A 99 3.90 -6.63 -16.10
N THR A 100 4.09 -7.18 -14.89
CA THR A 100 5.12 -6.71 -13.96
C THR A 100 6.50 -7.06 -14.50
N PRO A 101 7.41 -6.09 -14.66
CA PRO A 101 8.77 -6.36 -15.12
C PRO A 101 9.53 -7.32 -14.18
N GLU A 102 10.52 -7.99 -14.69
CA GLU A 102 11.45 -8.78 -13.87
C GLU A 102 12.28 -7.83 -12.98
N ASN A 103 12.57 -8.30 -11.76
CA ASN A 103 13.40 -7.54 -10.83
C ASN A 103 14.84 -7.44 -11.32
N ASP A 104 15.46 -6.28 -11.22
CA ASP A 104 16.89 -6.10 -11.41
C ASP A 104 17.60 -6.15 -10.05
N GLU A 105 17.82 -7.37 -9.56
CA GLU A 105 18.43 -7.58 -8.25
C GLU A 105 19.86 -7.04 -8.19
N ALA A 106 20.60 -7.05 -9.33
CA ALA A 106 21.95 -6.52 -9.40
C ALA A 106 22.02 -5.01 -9.14
N LYS A 107 20.99 -4.28 -9.56
CA LYS A 107 20.84 -2.84 -9.30
C LYS A 107 19.97 -2.55 -8.08
N ASN A 108 19.50 -3.59 -7.39
CA ASN A 108 18.57 -3.48 -6.28
C ASN A 108 17.31 -2.68 -6.66
N ILE A 109 16.72 -3.00 -7.81
CA ILE A 109 15.46 -2.43 -8.28
C ILE A 109 14.43 -3.54 -8.38
N TRP A 110 13.42 -3.44 -7.54
CA TRP A 110 12.30 -4.37 -7.48
C TRP A 110 11.05 -3.69 -8.02
N PHE A 111 10.20 -4.43 -8.72
CA PHE A 111 8.97 -3.90 -9.30
C PHE A 111 7.71 -4.37 -8.58
N ALA A 112 7.87 -5.27 -7.62
CA ALA A 112 6.82 -5.73 -6.73
C ALA A 112 7.43 -6.23 -5.41
N ARG A 113 6.63 -6.25 -4.35
CA ARG A 113 7.01 -6.84 -3.05
C ARG A 113 6.84 -8.35 -3.11
N ASP A 114 7.84 -9.03 -3.62
CA ASP A 114 7.93 -10.49 -3.65
C ASP A 114 8.47 -11.00 -2.31
N VAL A 115 7.57 -11.25 -1.37
CA VAL A 115 7.93 -11.58 0.02
C VAL A 115 8.80 -12.84 0.11
N ALA A 116 8.51 -13.87 -0.68
CA ALA A 116 9.29 -15.12 -0.65
C ALA A 116 10.73 -14.88 -1.12
N ARG A 117 10.90 -14.19 -2.24
CA ARG A 117 12.23 -13.91 -2.79
C ARG A 117 13.02 -12.92 -1.95
N MET A 118 12.35 -11.88 -1.44
CA MET A 118 12.96 -10.90 -0.52
C MET A 118 13.43 -11.54 0.78
N ALA A 119 12.65 -12.49 1.32
CA ALA A 119 13.03 -13.25 2.51
C ALA A 119 14.28 -14.09 2.29
N GLU A 120 14.41 -14.72 1.13
CA GLU A 120 15.64 -15.46 0.77
C GLU A 120 16.86 -14.53 0.70
N VAL A 121 16.72 -13.38 0.02
CA VAL A 121 17.81 -12.40 -0.15
C VAL A 121 18.26 -11.81 1.18
N LEU A 122 17.32 -11.44 2.05
CA LEU A 122 17.62 -10.83 3.36
C LEU A 122 17.79 -11.84 4.49
N GLY A 123 17.59 -13.12 4.25
CA GLY A 123 17.71 -14.17 5.27
C GLY A 123 16.69 -14.02 6.40
N THR A 124 15.42 -13.84 6.06
CA THR A 124 14.33 -13.66 7.00
C THR A 124 13.24 -14.72 6.81
N GLU A 125 12.30 -14.79 7.74
CA GLU A 125 11.02 -15.49 7.53
C GLU A 125 10.23 -14.77 6.40
N PRO A 126 9.41 -15.48 5.61
CA PRO A 126 8.58 -14.89 4.56
C PRO A 126 7.34 -14.19 5.14
N VAL A 127 7.57 -13.28 6.05
CA VAL A 127 6.56 -12.47 6.73
C VAL A 127 6.90 -11.01 6.54
N LEU A 128 5.96 -10.23 6.00
CA LEU A 128 6.11 -8.80 5.78
C LEU A 128 5.26 -8.02 6.78
N VAL A 129 5.89 -7.11 7.49
CA VAL A 129 5.21 -6.10 8.32
C VAL A 129 5.39 -4.75 7.66
N VAL A 130 4.28 -4.05 7.41
CA VAL A 130 4.28 -2.68 6.90
C VAL A 130 4.26 -1.72 8.09
N ALA A 131 5.31 -0.93 8.23
CA ALA A 131 5.42 0.05 9.30
C ALA A 131 4.40 1.19 9.11
N ARG A 132 3.72 1.53 10.18
CA ARG A 132 2.84 2.70 10.28
C ARG A 132 3.47 3.79 11.15
N GLU A 133 4.18 3.36 12.16
CA GLU A 133 4.88 4.22 13.11
C GLU A 133 6.21 3.58 13.49
N VAL A 134 7.28 4.33 13.42
CA VAL A 134 8.62 3.91 13.80
C VAL A 134 9.16 4.88 14.86
N SER A 135 9.68 4.38 15.95
CA SER A 135 10.22 5.18 17.04
C SER A 135 11.64 4.70 17.42
N PRO A 136 12.67 5.54 17.33
CA PRO A 136 12.66 6.92 16.84
C PRO A 136 12.32 6.99 15.32
N PRO A 137 11.73 8.12 14.85
CA PRO A 137 11.42 8.30 13.43
C PRO A 137 12.70 8.27 12.58
N GLU A 138 12.60 7.63 11.41
CA GLU A 138 13.68 7.60 10.44
C GLU A 138 13.64 8.83 9.53
N ALA A 139 14.75 9.55 9.44
CA ALA A 139 14.82 10.74 8.60
C ALA A 139 14.71 10.38 7.11
N GLY A 140 13.80 11.04 6.40
CA GLY A 140 13.64 10.89 4.95
C GLY A 140 12.78 9.68 4.51
N ILE A 141 12.37 8.81 5.43
CA ILE A 141 11.40 7.75 5.17
C ILE A 141 10.05 8.14 5.76
N ALA A 142 9.02 8.08 4.94
CA ALA A 142 7.64 8.24 5.38
C ALA A 142 6.99 6.86 5.48
N PRO A 143 6.67 6.37 6.69
CA PRO A 143 5.86 5.15 6.82
C PRO A 143 4.58 5.30 6.02
N LEU A 144 4.20 4.25 5.30
CA LEU A 144 2.96 4.29 4.54
C LEU A 144 1.77 4.31 5.51
N PRO A 145 0.91 5.32 5.43
CA PRO A 145 -0.39 5.18 6.07
C PRO A 145 -1.08 3.99 5.40
N VAL A 146 -1.53 3.03 6.17
CA VAL A 146 -2.54 2.08 5.70
C VAL A 146 -3.82 2.89 5.64
N ASP A 147 -3.92 3.70 4.61
CA ASP A 147 -5.07 4.50 4.37
C ASP A 147 -6.01 3.71 3.46
N THR A 148 -7.06 3.18 4.05
CA THR A 148 -8.25 2.75 3.30
C THR A 148 -8.94 3.94 2.62
N ALA A 149 -8.52 5.18 2.91
CA ALA A 149 -8.98 6.39 2.25
C ALA A 149 -8.45 6.56 0.82
N HIS A 150 -7.53 5.70 0.37
CA HIS A 150 -7.03 5.70 -1.02
C HIS A 150 -7.71 4.68 -1.94
N ILE A 151 -8.83 4.13 -1.55
CA ILE A 151 -9.81 3.71 -2.54
C ILE A 151 -10.42 5.02 -3.04
N PRO A 152 -10.14 5.46 -4.31
CA PRO A 152 -10.77 6.65 -4.85
C PRO A 152 -12.26 6.43 -4.72
N ASN A 153 -12.90 7.19 -3.85
CA ASN A 153 -14.35 7.15 -3.69
C ASN A 153 -14.94 8.00 -4.83
N ASP A 154 -14.60 7.59 -6.07
CA ASP A 154 -15.08 8.23 -7.30
C ASP A 154 -16.58 7.99 -7.55
N HIS A 155 -17.25 7.30 -6.61
CA HIS A 155 -18.69 7.08 -6.71
C HIS A 155 -19.49 8.37 -6.83
N LEU A 156 -19.04 9.45 -6.16
CA LEU A 156 -19.67 10.75 -6.28
C LEU A 156 -19.42 11.37 -7.66
N GLY A 157 -18.20 11.29 -8.15
CA GLY A 157 -17.83 11.74 -9.51
C GLY A 157 -18.58 10.97 -10.59
N TYR A 158 -18.65 9.65 -10.46
CA TYR A 158 -19.46 8.79 -11.33
C TYR A 158 -20.93 9.13 -11.27
N ALA A 159 -21.51 9.32 -10.08
CA ALA A 159 -22.91 9.71 -9.92
C ALA A 159 -23.20 11.05 -10.60
N VAL A 160 -22.37 12.07 -10.37
CA VAL A 160 -22.50 13.39 -11.01
C VAL A 160 -22.42 13.29 -12.53
N GLN A 161 -21.50 12.48 -13.07
CA GLN A 161 -21.36 12.26 -14.50
C GLN A 161 -22.60 11.60 -15.11
N TRP A 162 -23.12 10.55 -14.47
CA TRP A 162 -24.33 9.84 -14.94
C TRP A 162 -25.58 10.71 -14.84
N PHE A 163 -25.75 11.46 -13.75
CA PHE A 163 -26.86 12.41 -13.61
C PHE A 163 -26.76 13.53 -14.64
N GLY A 164 -25.56 14.06 -14.89
CA GLY A 164 -25.33 15.06 -15.95
C GLY A 164 -25.74 14.56 -17.32
N LEU A 165 -25.34 13.33 -17.69
CA LEU A 165 -25.75 12.70 -18.96
C LEU A 165 -27.25 12.49 -19.04
N ALA A 166 -27.89 12.06 -17.94
CA ALA A 166 -29.35 11.87 -17.89
C ALA A 166 -30.11 13.17 -18.11
N VAL A 167 -29.65 14.27 -17.52
CA VAL A 167 -30.26 15.61 -17.69
C VAL A 167 -30.12 16.09 -19.15
N VAL A 168 -28.93 15.94 -19.76
CA VAL A 168 -28.69 16.29 -21.16
C VAL A 168 -29.60 15.47 -22.07
N TRP A 169 -29.69 14.17 -21.85
CA TRP A 169 -30.56 13.29 -22.63
C TRP A 169 -32.04 13.68 -22.51
N ALA A 170 -32.52 13.95 -21.29
CA ALA A 170 -33.89 14.38 -21.04
C ALA A 170 -34.22 15.71 -21.72
N ALA A 171 -33.30 16.68 -21.66
CA ALA A 171 -33.44 17.97 -22.31
C ALA A 171 -33.49 17.84 -23.84
N MET A 172 -32.62 17.04 -24.42
CA MET A 172 -32.61 16.77 -25.89
C MET A 172 -33.89 16.07 -26.33
N THR A 173 -34.33 15.08 -25.58
CA THR A 173 -35.56 14.34 -25.90
C THR A 173 -36.80 15.24 -25.79
N GLY A 174 -36.86 16.06 -24.71
CA GLY A 174 -37.94 17.02 -24.51
C GLY A 174 -37.99 18.09 -25.63
N TYR A 175 -36.81 18.60 -26.01
CA TYR A 175 -36.72 19.53 -27.15
C TYR A 175 -37.17 18.91 -28.47
N PHE A 176 -36.75 17.68 -28.74
CA PHE A 176 -37.13 16.96 -29.96
C PHE A 176 -38.62 16.70 -30.04
N LEU A 177 -39.23 16.26 -28.95
CA LEU A 177 -40.70 16.02 -28.89
C LEU A 177 -41.48 17.34 -29.02
N TRP A 178 -41.01 18.42 -28.41
CA TRP A 178 -41.62 19.74 -28.53
C TRP A 178 -41.57 20.27 -29.97
N ARG A 179 -40.42 20.11 -30.64
CA ARG A 179 -40.24 20.51 -32.05
C ARG A 179 -41.16 19.71 -32.98
N ASN A 180 -41.23 18.39 -32.79
CA ASN A 180 -42.08 17.55 -33.62
C ASN A 180 -43.58 17.84 -33.43
N ARG A 181 -44.00 18.22 -32.23
CA ARG A 181 -45.41 18.65 -31.99
C ARG A 181 -45.75 19.98 -32.68
N ARG A 182 -44.78 20.85 -32.87
CA ARG A 182 -45.00 22.11 -33.64
C ARG A 182 -45.11 21.89 -35.12
N THR A 183 -44.32 20.96 -35.68
CA THR A 183 -44.38 20.62 -37.11
C THR A 183 -45.61 19.80 -37.48
N ALA A 184 -46.25 19.10 -36.56
CA ALA A 184 -47.47 18.33 -36.80
C ALA A 184 -48.74 19.18 -36.72
N LYS A 185 -48.70 20.47 -36.35
CA LYS A 185 -49.83 21.38 -36.22
C LYS A 185 -49.84 22.49 -37.29
N GLY A 186 -48.91 22.49 -38.23
CA GLY A 186 -48.86 23.33 -39.43
C GLY A 186 -49.16 22.53 -40.68
#